data_9882369ceab248222238815a819e0e27
#
_entry.id   9882369ceab248222238815a819e0e27
#
_cell.length_a   1.000
_cell.length_b   1.000
_cell.length_c   1.000
_cell.angle_alpha   90.00
_cell.angle_beta   90.00
_cell.angle_gamma   90.00
#
_symmetry.space_group_name_H-M   'P 1'
#
loop_
_entity.id
_entity.type
_entity.pdbx_description
1 polymer ?
#
loop_
_entity_poly.entity_id
_entity_poly.type
_entity_poly.pdbx_seq_one_letter_code
_entity_poly.pdbx_strand_id
1 'polypeptide(L)'
;MKRALPSQASSFVDSVISLNPGLAVFDCDGTLWSGDAGERFFDWELKRGVVSDEIVRWARGRYVDYRAGKVSEDEMCGEMVTLHQGLKESDVLALGRQFFEENFVRRIFPEMRDLIARLQEAGCDVWAVSSTNQWVIREAMQHVGIDPEKILAASAEVKNGVITNKLTRLPSGPGKPKAILEVIGKVPDAAFGNSRWDADMLALAKNAFAVNPNPDLEKLATENESE
;
A
#
# COMPACT_ATOMS: atom_id res chain seq x y z
N MET A 1 -2.05 27.60 7.00
CA MET A 1 -3.47 27.62 6.60
C MET A 1 -3.76 26.29 5.87
N LYS A 2 -4.68 25.45 6.37
CA LYS A 2 -5.15 24.28 5.64
C LYS A 2 -5.90 24.79 4.39
N ARG A 3 -5.54 24.32 3.20
CA ARG A 3 -6.25 24.64 1.96
C ARG A 3 -7.61 23.93 2.03
N ALA A 4 -8.71 24.65 1.74
CA ALA A 4 -10.03 24.03 1.70
C ALA A 4 -10.07 22.95 0.60
N LEU A 5 -10.67 21.82 0.90
CA LEU A 5 -10.88 20.75 -0.09
C LEU A 5 -11.90 21.21 -1.16
N PRO A 6 -11.82 20.68 -2.40
CA PRO A 6 -12.90 20.80 -3.37
C PRO A 6 -14.22 20.30 -2.79
N SER A 7 -15.35 20.87 -3.18
CA SER A 7 -16.67 20.54 -2.62
C SER A 7 -17.00 19.03 -2.70
N GLN A 8 -16.67 18.39 -3.79
CA GLN A 8 -16.89 16.94 -4.00
C GLN A 8 -16.04 16.09 -3.03
N ALA A 9 -14.77 16.43 -2.85
CA ALA A 9 -13.89 15.73 -1.91
C ALA A 9 -14.34 15.93 -0.46
N SER A 10 -14.79 17.16 -0.11
CA SER A 10 -15.35 17.42 1.24
C SER A 10 -16.61 16.59 1.48
N SER A 11 -17.55 16.55 0.54
CA SER A 11 -18.77 15.75 0.65
C SER A 11 -18.49 14.26 0.80
N PHE A 12 -17.50 13.73 0.08
CA PHE A 12 -17.03 12.35 0.22
C PHE A 12 -16.50 12.09 1.64
N VAL A 13 -15.58 12.93 2.13
CA VAL A 13 -15.03 12.81 3.48
C VAL A 13 -16.14 12.85 4.53
N ASP A 14 -17.08 13.80 4.41
CA ASP A 14 -18.21 13.91 5.34
C ASP A 14 -19.13 12.68 5.32
N SER A 15 -19.36 12.08 4.15
CA SER A 15 -20.17 10.86 4.00
C SER A 15 -19.52 9.67 4.73
N VAL A 16 -18.20 9.51 4.60
CA VAL A 16 -17.46 8.44 5.30
C VAL A 16 -17.49 8.65 6.82
N ILE A 17 -17.24 9.87 7.29
CA ILE A 17 -17.25 10.19 8.72
C ILE A 17 -18.65 9.94 9.33
N SER A 18 -19.72 10.21 8.59
CA SER A 18 -21.09 9.99 9.06
C SER A 18 -21.42 8.51 9.34
N LEU A 19 -20.69 7.57 8.76
CA LEU A 19 -20.81 6.13 9.04
C LEU A 19 -20.24 5.74 10.40
N ASN A 20 -19.46 6.62 11.03
CA ASN A 20 -18.81 6.40 12.32
C ASN A 20 -18.06 5.03 12.40
N PRO A 21 -17.15 4.71 11.46
CA PRO A 21 -16.48 3.41 11.43
C PRO A 21 -15.53 3.27 12.62
N GLY A 22 -15.52 2.09 13.25
CA GLY A 22 -14.58 1.76 14.32
C GLY A 22 -13.24 1.22 13.80
N LEU A 23 -13.23 0.67 12.57
CA LEU A 23 -12.03 0.15 11.88
C LEU A 23 -12.07 0.53 10.41
N ALA A 24 -11.02 1.19 9.92
CA ALA A 24 -10.85 1.55 8.52
C ALA A 24 -9.51 1.04 7.98
N VAL A 25 -9.50 0.46 6.77
CA VAL A 25 -8.31 -0.04 6.09
C VAL A 25 -8.14 0.65 4.75
N PHE A 26 -6.91 1.04 4.43
CA PHE A 26 -6.57 1.78 3.23
C PHE A 26 -5.52 1.03 2.42
N ASP A 27 -5.78 0.79 1.15
CA ASP A 27 -4.71 0.60 0.19
C ASP A 27 -3.86 1.88 0.09
N CYS A 28 -2.66 1.77 -0.46
CA CYS A 28 -1.70 2.87 -0.52
C CYS A 28 -1.56 3.48 -1.91
N ASP A 29 -1.04 2.72 -2.86
CA ASP A 29 -0.66 3.17 -4.19
C ASP A 29 -1.91 3.42 -5.07
N GLY A 30 -2.09 4.68 -5.50
CA GLY A 30 -3.31 5.11 -6.19
C GLY A 30 -4.47 5.49 -5.26
N THR A 31 -4.43 5.09 -3.99
CA THR A 31 -5.45 5.35 -2.97
C THR A 31 -5.06 6.49 -2.02
N LEU A 32 -3.89 6.44 -1.40
CA LEU A 32 -3.38 7.49 -0.51
C LEU A 32 -2.55 8.53 -1.24
N TRP A 33 -1.93 8.15 -2.34
CA TRP A 33 -1.13 9.02 -3.22
C TRP A 33 -1.23 8.59 -4.67
N SER A 34 -0.89 9.50 -5.59
CA SER A 34 -0.87 9.19 -7.02
C SER A 34 0.39 8.44 -7.43
N GLY A 35 0.21 7.38 -8.23
CA GLY A 35 1.28 6.55 -8.76
C GLY A 35 1.60 5.36 -7.85
N ASP A 36 2.57 4.56 -8.25
CA ASP A 36 3.00 3.32 -7.61
C ASP A 36 4.36 3.55 -6.94
N ALA A 37 4.39 3.51 -5.60
CA ALA A 37 5.62 3.68 -4.82
C ALA A 37 6.49 2.43 -4.86
N GLY A 38 5.90 1.24 -4.95
CA GLY A 38 6.62 -0.02 -5.02
C GLY A 38 7.44 -0.15 -6.29
N GLU A 39 6.80 0.02 -7.45
CA GLU A 39 7.46 0.01 -8.77
C GLU A 39 8.55 1.09 -8.86
N ARG A 40 8.24 2.31 -8.40
CA ARG A 40 9.17 3.42 -8.49
C ARG A 40 10.36 3.29 -7.54
N PHE A 41 10.16 2.74 -6.33
CA PHE A 41 11.24 2.46 -5.41
C PHE A 41 12.16 1.39 -5.98
N PHE A 42 11.59 0.31 -6.50
CA PHE A 42 12.35 -0.75 -7.17
C PHE A 42 13.25 -0.22 -8.29
N ASP A 43 12.73 0.60 -9.22
CA ASP A 43 13.55 1.20 -10.27
C ASP A 43 14.60 2.19 -9.73
N TRP A 44 14.24 2.96 -8.71
CA TRP A 44 15.11 3.96 -8.08
C TRP A 44 16.29 3.30 -7.35
N GLU A 45 16.06 2.24 -6.58
CA GLU A 45 17.12 1.53 -5.85
C GLU A 45 18.07 0.76 -6.78
N LEU A 46 17.54 0.11 -7.83
CA LEU A 46 18.36 -0.57 -8.82
C LEU A 46 19.30 0.38 -9.58
N LYS A 47 18.92 1.64 -9.75
CA LYS A 47 19.77 2.68 -10.38
C LYS A 47 20.85 3.22 -9.44
N ARG A 48 20.68 3.05 -8.12
CA ARG A 48 21.60 3.59 -7.10
C ARG A 48 22.63 2.59 -6.60
N GLY A 49 22.63 1.37 -7.10
CA GLY A 49 23.60 0.36 -6.68
C GLY A 49 23.39 -0.11 -5.23
N VAL A 50 22.15 -0.10 -4.75
CA VAL A 50 21.78 -0.63 -3.43
C VAL A 50 22.06 -2.12 -3.32
N VAL A 51 21.88 -2.83 -4.42
CA VAL A 51 22.16 -4.27 -4.55
C VAL A 51 23.22 -4.51 -5.63
N SER A 52 23.80 -5.71 -5.66
CA SER A 52 24.86 -6.04 -6.63
C SER A 52 24.36 -5.96 -8.10
N ASP A 53 25.28 -5.75 -9.03
CA ASP A 53 24.98 -5.74 -10.47
C ASP A 53 24.35 -7.05 -10.97
N GLU A 54 24.63 -8.17 -10.32
CA GLU A 54 24.01 -9.47 -10.61
C GLU A 54 22.52 -9.43 -10.23
N ILE A 55 22.19 -8.95 -9.03
CA ILE A 55 20.80 -8.78 -8.58
C ILE A 55 20.08 -7.76 -9.47
N VAL A 56 20.73 -6.67 -9.85
CA VAL A 56 20.14 -5.67 -10.77
C VAL A 56 19.76 -6.30 -12.11
N ARG A 57 20.66 -7.09 -12.71
CA ARG A 57 20.35 -7.77 -14.00
C ARG A 57 19.22 -8.77 -13.88
N TRP A 58 19.24 -9.58 -12.82
CA TRP A 58 18.17 -10.53 -12.52
C TRP A 58 16.82 -9.83 -12.31
N ALA A 59 16.77 -8.82 -11.45
CA ALA A 59 15.57 -8.10 -11.09
C ALA A 59 14.94 -7.40 -12.31
N ARG A 60 15.76 -6.79 -13.18
CA ARG A 60 15.27 -6.19 -14.43
C ARG A 60 14.70 -7.24 -15.39
N GLY A 61 15.32 -8.41 -15.49
CA GLY A 61 14.80 -9.52 -16.28
C GLY A 61 13.45 -10.02 -15.76
N ARG A 62 13.31 -10.20 -14.43
CA ARG A 62 12.06 -10.58 -13.78
C ARG A 62 10.96 -9.57 -14.02
N TYR A 63 11.28 -8.28 -13.93
CA TYR A 63 10.30 -7.23 -14.20
C TYR A 63 9.82 -7.22 -15.66
N VAL A 64 10.70 -7.47 -16.62
CA VAL A 64 10.31 -7.65 -18.04
C VAL A 64 9.37 -8.84 -18.21
N ASP A 65 9.65 -9.97 -17.56
CA ASP A 65 8.80 -11.16 -17.60
C ASP A 65 7.45 -10.91 -16.89
N TYR A 66 7.43 -10.18 -15.79
CA TYR A 66 6.20 -9.73 -15.13
C TYR A 66 5.33 -8.89 -16.08
N ARG A 67 5.92 -7.88 -16.74
CA ARG A 67 5.21 -7.05 -17.72
C ARG A 67 4.71 -7.84 -18.93
N ALA A 68 5.33 -8.97 -19.23
CA ALA A 68 4.91 -9.91 -20.28
C ALA A 68 3.89 -10.96 -19.80
N GLY A 69 3.46 -10.91 -18.52
CA GLY A 69 2.50 -11.84 -17.92
C GLY A 69 3.06 -13.24 -17.63
N LYS A 70 4.40 -13.41 -17.62
CA LYS A 70 5.06 -14.68 -17.32
C LYS A 70 5.37 -14.85 -15.82
N VAL A 71 5.37 -13.78 -15.08
CA VAL A 71 5.57 -13.71 -13.63
C VAL A 71 4.29 -13.14 -13.04
N SER A 72 3.77 -13.75 -12.00
CA SER A 72 2.58 -13.27 -11.33
C SER A 72 2.84 -12.01 -10.49
N GLU A 73 1.78 -11.28 -10.14
CA GLU A 73 1.84 -10.15 -9.20
C GLU A 73 2.49 -10.55 -7.87
N ASP A 74 2.04 -11.66 -7.30
CA ASP A 74 2.53 -12.15 -6.00
C ASP A 74 4.02 -12.51 -6.05
N GLU A 75 4.48 -13.16 -7.13
CA GLU A 75 5.91 -13.44 -7.31
C GLU A 75 6.71 -12.14 -7.41
N MET A 76 6.27 -11.19 -8.25
CA MET A 76 7.00 -9.94 -8.44
C MET A 76 7.06 -9.10 -7.17
N CYS A 77 5.93 -8.93 -6.47
CA CYS A 77 5.89 -8.20 -5.20
C CYS A 77 6.75 -8.88 -4.12
N GLY A 78 6.73 -10.22 -4.05
CA GLY A 78 7.59 -10.97 -3.13
C GLY A 78 9.08 -10.81 -3.45
N GLU A 79 9.45 -10.84 -4.72
CA GLU A 79 10.83 -10.64 -5.18
C GLU A 79 11.32 -9.22 -4.93
N MET A 80 10.48 -8.19 -5.09
CA MET A 80 10.78 -6.80 -4.74
C MET A 80 11.07 -6.60 -3.25
N VAL A 81 10.63 -7.51 -2.39
CA VAL A 81 10.96 -7.50 -0.96
C VAL A 81 12.22 -8.29 -0.68
N THR A 82 12.30 -9.52 -1.22
CA THR A 82 13.37 -10.46 -0.87
C THR A 82 14.72 -10.15 -1.54
N LEU A 83 14.74 -9.30 -2.57
CA LEU A 83 15.98 -8.82 -3.19
C LEU A 83 16.90 -8.09 -2.20
N HIS A 84 16.36 -7.59 -1.08
CA HIS A 84 17.12 -6.93 0.00
C HIS A 84 17.82 -7.91 0.95
N GLN A 85 17.78 -9.22 0.68
CA GLN A 85 18.47 -10.22 1.49
C GLN A 85 19.92 -9.83 1.76
N GLY A 86 20.32 -9.90 3.03
CA GLY A 86 21.67 -9.59 3.47
C GLY A 86 21.92 -8.11 3.78
N LEU A 87 21.02 -7.20 3.41
CA LEU A 87 21.11 -5.80 3.78
C LEU A 87 20.65 -5.58 5.23
N LYS A 88 21.16 -4.54 5.86
CA LYS A 88 20.65 -4.09 7.17
C LYS A 88 19.29 -3.43 6.96
N GLU A 89 18.33 -3.79 7.80
CA GLU A 89 16.99 -3.20 7.76
C GLU A 89 17.03 -1.67 7.93
N SER A 90 17.90 -1.17 8.83
CA SER A 90 18.06 0.27 9.04
C SER A 90 18.44 1.04 7.79
N ASP A 91 19.27 0.42 6.93
CA ASP A 91 19.76 1.06 5.71
C ASP A 91 18.63 1.11 4.66
N VAL A 92 17.84 0.03 4.55
CA VAL A 92 16.68 -0.01 3.64
C VAL A 92 15.56 0.93 4.10
N LEU A 93 15.32 1.05 5.41
CA LEU A 93 14.41 2.06 5.97
C LEU A 93 14.86 3.49 5.62
N ALA A 94 16.16 3.79 5.76
CA ALA A 94 16.70 5.10 5.40
C ALA A 94 16.54 5.41 3.90
N LEU A 95 16.73 4.40 3.04
CA LEU A 95 16.49 4.52 1.59
C LEU A 95 15.00 4.73 1.28
N GLY A 96 14.11 3.99 1.94
CA GLY A 96 12.66 4.15 1.80
C GLY A 96 12.20 5.56 2.18
N ARG A 97 12.73 6.10 3.29
CA ARG A 97 12.49 7.49 3.71
C ARG A 97 12.95 8.47 2.65
N GLN A 98 14.22 8.41 2.24
CA GLN A 98 14.79 9.30 1.23
C GLN A 98 13.96 9.27 -0.05
N PHE A 99 13.67 8.06 -0.53
CA PHE A 99 12.86 7.88 -1.75
C PHE A 99 11.49 8.53 -1.64
N PHE A 100 10.76 8.27 -0.55
CA PHE A 100 9.41 8.76 -0.37
C PHE A 100 9.38 10.28 -0.24
N GLU A 101 10.30 10.87 0.52
CA GLU A 101 10.44 12.32 0.65
C GLU A 101 10.73 13.01 -0.69
N GLU A 102 11.67 12.46 -1.47
CA GLU A 102 12.06 13.02 -2.76
C GLU A 102 10.95 12.92 -3.82
N ASN A 103 10.15 11.83 -3.82
CA ASN A 103 9.33 11.46 -4.97
C ASN A 103 7.82 11.44 -4.69
N PHE A 104 7.36 11.23 -3.45
CA PHE A 104 5.96 10.91 -3.16
C PHE A 104 5.25 11.88 -2.21
N VAL A 105 5.92 12.58 -1.31
CA VAL A 105 5.27 13.49 -0.35
C VAL A 105 4.31 14.48 -1.03
N ARG A 106 4.68 15.00 -2.20
CA ARG A 106 3.85 15.94 -2.98
C ARG A 106 2.72 15.26 -3.76
N ARG A 107 2.69 13.93 -3.80
CA ARG A 107 1.69 13.12 -4.50
C ARG A 107 0.58 12.63 -3.60
N ILE A 108 0.73 12.81 -2.27
CA ILE A 108 -0.28 12.42 -1.28
C ILE A 108 -1.55 13.24 -1.54
N PHE A 109 -2.67 12.55 -1.60
CA PHE A 109 -3.98 13.18 -1.77
C PHE A 109 -4.38 13.91 -0.48
N PRO A 110 -4.58 15.24 -0.53
CA PRO A 110 -4.91 16.04 0.66
C PRO A 110 -6.22 15.59 1.34
N GLU A 111 -7.20 15.13 0.54
CA GLU A 111 -8.48 14.61 1.01
C GLU A 111 -8.31 13.31 1.81
N MET A 112 -7.39 12.45 1.42
CA MET A 112 -7.12 11.23 2.17
C MET A 112 -6.44 11.52 3.51
N ARG A 113 -5.53 12.49 3.55
CA ARG A 113 -4.94 12.95 4.82
C ARG A 113 -5.98 13.56 5.76
N ASP A 114 -6.91 14.36 5.22
CA ASP A 114 -8.00 14.94 6.02
C ASP A 114 -8.94 13.85 6.53
N LEU A 115 -9.32 12.90 5.67
CA LEU A 115 -10.15 11.76 6.04
C LEU A 115 -9.52 10.95 7.18
N ILE A 116 -8.24 10.56 7.04
CA ILE A 116 -7.51 9.78 8.05
C ILE A 116 -7.48 10.53 9.38
N ALA A 117 -7.14 11.82 9.37
CA ALA A 117 -7.09 12.62 10.59
C ALA A 117 -8.46 12.68 11.30
N ARG A 118 -9.54 12.90 10.54
CA ARG A 118 -10.91 12.97 11.09
C ARG A 118 -11.42 11.61 11.59
N LEU A 119 -11.07 10.51 10.90
CA LEU A 119 -11.38 9.15 11.37
C LEU A 119 -10.71 8.87 12.72
N GLN A 120 -9.42 9.21 12.84
CA GLN A 120 -8.68 9.04 14.09
C GLN A 120 -9.20 9.95 15.21
N GLU A 121 -9.54 11.20 14.91
CA GLU A 121 -10.19 12.11 15.85
C GLU A 121 -11.54 11.56 16.36
N ALA A 122 -12.27 10.82 15.51
CA ALA A 122 -13.50 10.11 15.87
C ALA A 122 -13.27 8.78 16.60
N GLY A 123 -12.02 8.38 16.85
CA GLY A 123 -11.69 7.13 17.55
C GLY A 123 -11.62 5.88 16.65
N CYS A 124 -11.62 6.05 15.32
CA CYS A 124 -11.46 4.96 14.37
C CYS A 124 -10.03 4.40 14.41
N ASP A 125 -9.90 3.07 14.42
CA ASP A 125 -8.63 2.37 14.22
C ASP A 125 -8.30 2.34 12.72
N VAL A 126 -7.21 3.00 12.30
CA VAL A 126 -6.85 3.19 10.90
C VAL A 126 -5.59 2.41 10.54
N TRP A 127 -5.66 1.58 9.50
CA TRP A 127 -4.58 0.73 9.03
C TRP A 127 -4.30 0.93 7.54
N ALA A 128 -3.03 0.76 7.15
CA ALA A 128 -2.62 0.69 5.76
C ALA A 128 -2.39 -0.78 5.34
N VAL A 129 -2.84 -1.15 4.12
CA VAL A 129 -2.74 -2.51 3.57
C VAL A 129 -2.18 -2.43 2.14
N SER A 130 -0.94 -2.86 1.92
CA SER A 130 -0.25 -2.63 0.65
C SER A 130 0.61 -3.83 0.22
N SER A 131 0.65 -4.12 -1.07
CA SER A 131 1.61 -5.07 -1.67
C SER A 131 3.02 -4.49 -1.84
N THR A 132 3.21 -3.19 -1.63
CA THR A 132 4.51 -2.54 -1.59
C THR A 132 5.29 -2.95 -0.34
N ASN A 133 6.63 -2.95 -0.42
CA ASN A 133 7.50 -3.38 0.66
C ASN A 133 7.30 -2.54 1.94
N GLN A 134 7.44 -3.22 3.09
CA GLN A 134 7.18 -2.65 4.42
C GLN A 134 8.03 -1.42 4.74
N TRP A 135 9.24 -1.33 4.24
CA TRP A 135 10.17 -0.25 4.59
C TRP A 135 9.75 1.08 3.97
N VAL A 136 9.32 1.06 2.69
CA VAL A 136 8.76 2.25 2.03
C VAL A 136 7.42 2.64 2.66
N ILE A 137 6.52 1.67 2.89
CA ILE A 137 5.20 1.95 3.46
C ILE A 137 5.32 2.50 4.89
N ARG A 138 6.20 1.93 5.73
CA ARG A 138 6.42 2.40 7.09
C ARG A 138 6.84 3.87 7.13
N GLU A 139 7.77 4.26 6.28
CA GLU A 139 8.24 5.65 6.20
C GLU A 139 7.17 6.58 5.59
N ALA A 140 6.39 6.08 4.61
CA ALA A 140 5.29 6.83 4.01
C ALA A 140 4.20 7.22 5.03
N MET A 141 3.91 6.33 6.00
CA MET A 141 2.84 6.54 6.98
C MET A 141 3.07 7.78 7.85
N GLN A 142 4.31 8.17 8.11
CA GLN A 142 4.64 9.40 8.85
C GLN A 142 4.11 10.67 8.13
N HIS A 143 4.01 10.63 6.81
CA HIS A 143 3.52 11.75 5.99
C HIS A 143 1.99 11.73 5.80
N VAL A 144 1.37 10.58 5.99
CA VAL A 144 -0.09 10.39 5.83
C VAL A 144 -0.83 10.55 7.15
N GLY A 145 -0.13 10.28 8.27
CA GLY A 145 -0.68 10.38 9.63
C GLY A 145 -1.20 9.04 10.17
N ILE A 146 -0.84 7.91 9.55
CA ILE A 146 -1.10 6.57 10.10
C ILE A 146 0.10 6.16 10.96
N ASP A 147 -0.15 5.50 12.09
CA ASP A 147 0.90 4.92 12.92
C ASP A 147 1.73 3.90 12.09
N PRO A 148 3.07 4.05 12.01
CA PRO A 148 3.94 3.12 11.29
C PRO A 148 3.86 1.65 11.74
N GLU A 149 3.33 1.37 12.91
CA GLU A 149 3.08 0.01 13.39
C GLU A 149 1.72 -0.55 12.89
N LYS A 150 0.83 0.30 12.36
CA LYS A 150 -0.47 -0.08 11.80
C LYS A 150 -0.40 -0.26 10.29
N ILE A 151 0.55 -1.08 9.85
CA ILE A 151 0.73 -1.44 8.44
C ILE A 151 0.66 -2.94 8.23
N LEU A 152 -0.02 -3.34 7.17
CA LEU A 152 0.03 -4.68 6.59
C LEU A 152 0.65 -4.55 5.21
N ALA A 153 1.97 -4.64 5.14
CA ALA A 153 2.74 -4.47 3.91
C ALA A 153 3.49 -5.75 3.53
N ALA A 154 3.95 -5.85 2.29
CA ALA A 154 4.79 -6.96 1.86
C ALA A 154 6.08 -6.97 2.69
N SER A 155 6.33 -8.08 3.37
CA SER A 155 7.32 -8.15 4.46
C SER A 155 8.23 -9.36 4.36
N ALA A 156 9.51 -9.19 4.66
CA ALA A 156 10.46 -10.26 4.88
C ALA A 156 10.88 -10.35 6.36
N GLU A 157 11.30 -11.56 6.77
CA GLU A 157 11.84 -11.79 8.10
C GLU A 157 13.16 -11.03 8.30
N VAL A 158 13.29 -10.38 9.45
CA VAL A 158 14.52 -9.70 9.86
C VAL A 158 15.12 -10.43 11.05
N LYS A 159 16.38 -10.84 10.94
CA LYS A 159 17.14 -11.49 12.02
C LYS A 159 18.35 -10.66 12.40
N ASN A 160 18.45 -10.28 13.65
CA ASN A 160 19.56 -9.47 14.15
C ASN A 160 19.81 -8.18 13.34
N GLY A 161 18.72 -7.53 12.87
CA GLY A 161 18.78 -6.31 12.06
C GLY A 161 19.18 -6.54 10.59
N VAL A 162 19.26 -7.81 10.13
CA VAL A 162 19.56 -8.16 8.74
C VAL A 162 18.36 -8.83 8.09
N ILE A 163 18.02 -8.38 6.89
CA ILE A 163 16.88 -8.88 6.11
C ILE A 163 17.22 -10.27 5.56
N THR A 164 16.29 -11.21 5.70
CA THR A 164 16.42 -12.56 5.14
C THR A 164 15.60 -12.70 3.83
N ASN A 165 15.75 -13.83 3.13
CA ASN A 165 14.95 -14.15 1.94
C ASN A 165 13.59 -14.76 2.26
N LYS A 166 13.20 -14.83 3.53
CA LYS A 166 11.93 -15.43 3.94
C LYS A 166 10.83 -14.39 3.93
N LEU A 167 9.97 -14.47 2.94
CA LEU A 167 8.75 -13.67 2.88
C LEU A 167 7.84 -14.06 4.06
N THR A 168 7.35 -13.09 4.82
CA THR A 168 6.49 -13.30 5.99
C THR A 168 5.05 -12.89 5.77
N ARG A 169 4.83 -11.94 4.87
CA ARG A 169 3.49 -11.44 4.50
C ARG A 169 3.52 -10.88 3.08
N LEU A 170 2.43 -11.10 2.35
CA LEU A 170 2.20 -10.50 1.04
C LEU A 170 0.71 -10.14 0.89
N PRO A 171 0.31 -8.91 1.23
CA PRO A 171 -1.06 -8.45 1.10
C PRO A 171 -1.34 -7.95 -0.33
N SER A 172 -1.55 -8.88 -1.25
CA SER A 172 -1.93 -8.64 -2.64
C SER A 172 -3.19 -9.47 -2.96
N GLY A 173 -4.17 -8.92 -3.65
CA GLY A 173 -5.43 -9.60 -3.96
C GLY A 173 -6.02 -10.32 -2.75
N PRO A 174 -6.25 -11.66 -2.80
CA PRO A 174 -6.76 -12.45 -1.69
C PRO A 174 -5.87 -12.42 -0.43
N GLY A 175 -4.61 -12.03 -0.55
CA GLY A 175 -3.68 -11.84 0.56
C GLY A 175 -4.05 -10.65 1.45
N LYS A 176 -4.76 -9.62 0.93
CA LYS A 176 -5.18 -8.45 1.72
C LYS A 176 -6.19 -8.83 2.81
N PRO A 177 -7.36 -9.43 2.51
CA PRO A 177 -8.31 -9.85 3.54
C PRO A 177 -7.70 -10.87 4.51
N LYS A 178 -6.88 -11.79 4.02
CA LYS A 178 -6.16 -12.74 4.88
C LYS A 178 -5.28 -12.02 5.91
N ALA A 179 -4.45 -11.08 5.48
CA ALA A 179 -3.59 -10.31 6.39
C ALA A 179 -4.40 -9.50 7.42
N ILE A 180 -5.51 -8.90 7.00
CA ILE A 180 -6.43 -8.15 7.88
C ILE A 180 -6.98 -9.07 8.98
N LEU A 181 -7.53 -10.22 8.60
CA LEU A 181 -8.15 -11.16 9.55
C LEU A 181 -7.12 -11.81 10.49
N GLU A 182 -5.93 -12.15 9.98
CA GLU A 182 -4.86 -12.75 10.79
C GLU A 182 -4.24 -11.79 11.81
N VAL A 183 -4.09 -10.51 11.47
CA VAL A 183 -3.37 -9.53 12.31
C VAL A 183 -4.34 -8.67 13.12
N ILE A 184 -5.39 -8.13 12.50
CA ILE A 184 -6.35 -7.27 13.17
C ILE A 184 -7.45 -8.09 13.84
N GLY A 185 -7.81 -9.25 13.27
CA GLY A 185 -8.83 -10.17 13.82
C GLY A 185 -10.26 -9.67 13.70
N LYS A 186 -10.51 -8.66 12.86
CA LYS A 186 -11.82 -8.02 12.70
C LYS A 186 -12.12 -7.72 11.23
N VAL A 187 -13.40 -7.73 10.88
CA VAL A 187 -13.90 -7.24 9.59
C VAL A 187 -13.87 -5.70 9.62
N PRO A 188 -13.28 -5.03 8.62
CA PRO A 188 -13.29 -3.57 8.56
C PRO A 188 -14.70 -3.00 8.40
N ASP A 189 -14.96 -1.88 9.07
CA ASP A 189 -16.19 -1.12 8.84
C ASP A 189 -16.13 -0.33 7.54
N ALA A 190 -14.92 0.08 7.14
CA ALA A 190 -14.65 0.78 5.88
C ALA A 190 -13.34 0.30 5.25
N ALA A 191 -13.33 0.08 3.93
CA ALA A 191 -12.13 -0.21 3.15
C ALA A 191 -12.05 0.71 1.94
N PHE A 192 -10.81 1.12 1.62
CA PHE A 192 -10.50 2.06 0.54
C PHE A 192 -9.46 1.45 -0.39
N GLY A 193 -9.73 1.43 -1.69
CA GLY A 193 -8.83 0.86 -2.69
C GLY A 193 -9.07 1.41 -4.08
N ASN A 194 -8.13 1.19 -5.00
CA ASN A 194 -8.18 1.77 -6.35
C ASN A 194 -8.04 0.73 -7.48
N SER A 195 -7.62 -0.47 -7.19
CA SER A 195 -7.25 -1.47 -8.20
C SER A 195 -7.98 -2.80 -8.02
N ARG A 196 -7.92 -3.65 -9.07
CA ARG A 196 -8.44 -5.02 -8.98
C ARG A 196 -7.82 -5.82 -7.82
N TRP A 197 -6.59 -5.50 -7.42
CA TRP A 197 -5.90 -6.15 -6.31
C TRP A 197 -6.44 -5.78 -4.93
N ASP A 198 -7.38 -4.82 -4.89
CA ASP A 198 -8.10 -4.40 -3.69
C ASP A 198 -9.48 -5.03 -3.60
N ALA A 199 -9.97 -5.65 -4.68
CA ALA A 199 -11.35 -6.13 -4.76
C ALA A 199 -11.75 -7.04 -3.60
N ASP A 200 -10.90 -8.00 -3.23
CA ASP A 200 -11.16 -8.91 -2.11
C ASP A 200 -11.17 -8.19 -0.76
N MET A 201 -10.33 -7.18 -0.57
CA MET A 201 -10.32 -6.32 0.63
C MET A 201 -11.59 -5.45 0.70
N LEU A 202 -11.98 -4.88 -0.42
CA LEU A 202 -13.21 -4.10 -0.53
C LEU A 202 -14.44 -4.96 -0.25
N ALA A 203 -14.48 -6.17 -0.80
CA ALA A 203 -15.58 -7.13 -0.57
C ALA A 203 -15.64 -7.64 0.88
N LEU A 204 -14.52 -7.66 1.62
CA LEU A 204 -14.51 -8.03 3.03
C LEU A 204 -15.21 -6.97 3.91
N ALA A 205 -15.09 -5.69 3.59
CA ALA A 205 -15.52 -4.59 4.44
C ALA A 205 -17.04 -4.39 4.43
N LYS A 206 -17.60 -3.82 5.51
CA LYS A 206 -19.03 -3.44 5.56
C LYS A 206 -19.37 -2.32 4.58
N ASN A 207 -18.42 -1.41 4.35
CA ASN A 207 -18.55 -0.31 3.39
C ASN A 207 -17.27 -0.25 2.54
N ALA A 208 -17.42 -0.38 1.24
CA ALA A 208 -16.34 -0.35 0.26
C ALA A 208 -16.30 1.00 -0.47
N PHE A 209 -15.11 1.58 -0.60
CA PHE A 209 -14.89 2.85 -1.28
C PHE A 209 -13.82 2.70 -2.36
N ALA A 210 -14.23 2.81 -3.61
CA ALA A 210 -13.29 2.91 -4.73
C ALA A 210 -12.79 4.35 -4.83
N VAL A 211 -11.49 4.54 -4.62
CA VAL A 211 -10.81 5.85 -4.65
C VAL A 211 -9.97 5.93 -5.90
N ASN A 212 -10.29 6.86 -6.82
CA ASN A 212 -9.61 6.97 -8.11
C ASN A 212 -9.45 5.60 -8.81
N PRO A 213 -10.54 4.82 -8.96
CA PRO A 213 -10.45 3.45 -9.44
C PRO A 213 -9.79 3.37 -10.80
N ASN A 214 -8.97 2.35 -10.99
CA ASN A 214 -8.43 2.03 -12.30
C ASN A 214 -9.50 1.28 -13.15
N PRO A 215 -9.34 1.22 -14.50
CA PRO A 215 -10.32 0.57 -15.38
C PRO A 215 -10.63 -0.88 -15.01
N ASP A 216 -9.68 -1.62 -14.43
CA ASP A 216 -9.89 -3.02 -14.06
C ASP A 216 -10.83 -3.15 -12.86
N LEU A 217 -10.73 -2.24 -11.86
CA LEU A 217 -11.64 -2.22 -10.72
C LEU A 217 -13.04 -1.73 -11.15
N GLU A 218 -13.12 -0.71 -12.02
CA GLU A 218 -14.39 -0.23 -12.56
C GLU A 218 -15.15 -1.34 -13.31
N LYS A 219 -14.43 -2.13 -14.09
CA LYS A 219 -14.98 -3.28 -14.80
C LYS A 219 -15.52 -4.34 -13.85
N LEU A 220 -14.75 -4.72 -12.82
CA LEU A 220 -15.19 -5.69 -11.80
C LEU A 220 -16.44 -5.21 -11.05
N ALA A 221 -16.53 -3.93 -10.71
CA ALA A 221 -17.70 -3.37 -10.04
C ALA A 221 -18.96 -3.48 -10.90
N THR A 222 -18.85 -3.19 -12.20
CA THR A 222 -19.98 -3.30 -13.16
C THR A 222 -20.42 -4.75 -13.43
N GLU A 223 -19.50 -5.70 -13.42
CA GLU A 223 -19.80 -7.13 -13.60
C GLU A 223 -20.58 -7.66 -12.39
N ASN A 224 -20.22 -7.26 -11.17
CA ASN A 224 -20.89 -7.67 -9.92
C ASN A 224 -22.27 -7.03 -9.71
N GLU A 225 -22.56 -5.86 -10.31
CA GLU A 225 -23.90 -5.25 -10.29
C GLU A 225 -24.88 -5.93 -11.26
N SER A 226 -24.39 -6.79 -12.14
CA SER A 226 -25.17 -7.45 -13.20
C SER A 226 -25.58 -8.88 -12.86
N GLU A 227 -25.15 -9.41 -11.71
CA GLU A 227 -25.54 -10.70 -11.13
C GLU A 227 -26.55 -10.50 -9.99
#